data_0d626b06ca6110acaf723a8051f4ed84
#
_entry.id   0d626b06ca6110acaf723a8051f4ed84
#
_cell.length_a   1.000
_cell.length_b   1.000
_cell.length_c   1.000
_cell.angle_alpha   90.00
_cell.angle_beta   90.00
_cell.angle_gamma   90.00
#
_symmetry.space_group_name_H-M   'P 1'
#
loop_
_entity.id
_entity.type
_entity.pdbx_description
1 polymer ?
#
loop_
_entity_poly.entity_id
_entity_poly.type
_entity_poly.pdbx_seq_one_letter_code
_entity_poly.pdbx_strand_id
1 'polypeptide(L)'
;MRPSAQSGSFIILCNYESGCQIGKRNTESLGYGLPLSQIPIIIKDCNGNDLELGIIMNIVVDGYNICYKTTGTGDKTVVILQGWGTDLGVYDSVAGVIDGSKYRVIQFDFPGFGGSDEPKEPWDVDGFADFFCKFMEVMQIKKATLIGHSYGGRVIIKLAARESIPFEITNIILIDSAGVLPVRTTAQKWKIRKYKILKKFLNMKLIYAMFPEVIDDWRSRQGSADYRNATPMMRQCMVKAVNEDLTELLPKIRQEVLLIWGDQDTATPIRDAHIMEEKIPNCGLAVIPGTGHFSFLEKPAQFRGIMEAYLK
;
A
#
# COMPACT_ATOMS: atom_id res chain seq x y z
N MET A 1 -0.01 15.21 45.26
CA MET A 1 -0.46 13.92 44.74
C MET A 1 -1.32 14.18 43.50
N ARG A 2 -0.84 13.80 42.30
CA ARG A 2 -1.62 13.88 41.05
C ARG A 2 -2.31 12.54 40.86
N PRO A 3 -3.60 12.49 40.51
CA PRO A 3 -4.25 11.22 40.20
C PRO A 3 -3.79 10.70 38.84
N SER A 4 -3.51 9.41 38.77
CA SER A 4 -3.18 8.68 37.56
C SER A 4 -4.38 8.66 36.61
N ALA A 5 -4.17 9.09 35.37
CA ALA A 5 -5.18 8.98 34.31
C ALA A 5 -5.39 7.50 33.97
N GLN A 6 -6.58 6.99 34.24
CA GLN A 6 -7.06 5.72 33.69
C GLN A 6 -7.60 5.98 32.29
N SER A 7 -6.96 5.38 31.27
CA SER A 7 -7.41 5.40 29.90
C SER A 7 -8.64 4.49 29.74
N GLY A 8 -9.78 5.07 29.37
CA GLY A 8 -10.97 4.29 29.01
C GLY A 8 -10.84 3.69 27.61
N SER A 9 -10.93 2.37 27.52
CA SER A 9 -10.90 1.63 26.26
C SER A 9 -12.32 1.17 25.88
N PHE A 10 -12.67 1.27 24.59
CA PHE A 10 -13.88 0.66 24.05
C PHE A 10 -13.55 -0.70 23.42
N ILE A 11 -14.36 -1.71 23.71
CA ILE A 11 -14.23 -3.06 23.15
C ILE A 11 -15.31 -3.24 22.09
N ILE A 12 -14.93 -3.47 20.84
CA ILE A 12 -15.83 -3.88 19.76
C ILE A 12 -15.58 -5.36 19.48
N LEU A 13 -16.59 -6.20 19.70
CA LEU A 13 -16.55 -7.62 19.37
C LEU A 13 -17.08 -7.80 17.93
N CYS A 14 -16.24 -8.24 17.02
CA CYS A 14 -16.64 -8.65 15.68
C CYS A 14 -16.71 -10.19 15.61
N ASN A 15 -17.90 -10.74 15.32
CA ASN A 15 -18.07 -12.15 15.01
C ASN A 15 -18.18 -12.33 13.50
N TYR A 16 -17.41 -13.24 12.93
CA TYR A 16 -17.25 -13.46 11.50
C TYR A 16 -18.52 -13.93 10.76
N GLU A 17 -19.54 -14.40 11.49
CA GLU A 17 -20.79 -14.93 10.91
C GLU A 17 -22.00 -13.98 10.93
N SER A 18 -21.95 -12.83 11.62
CA SER A 18 -23.14 -11.98 11.82
C SER A 18 -22.95 -10.48 11.66
N GLY A 19 -21.83 -10.00 11.09
CA GLY A 19 -21.59 -8.55 10.93
C GLY A 19 -21.23 -7.85 12.25
N CYS A 20 -20.48 -6.77 12.16
CA CYS A 20 -20.09 -5.95 13.32
C CYS A 20 -21.32 -5.31 13.98
N GLN A 21 -21.63 -5.69 15.20
CA GLN A 21 -22.58 -4.98 16.07
C GLN A 21 -21.80 -4.10 17.05
N ILE A 22 -22.01 -2.78 16.95
CA ILE A 22 -21.48 -1.81 17.93
C ILE A 22 -22.35 -1.87 19.16
N GLY A 23 -21.88 -2.53 20.20
CA GLY A 23 -22.52 -2.52 21.51
C GLY A 23 -22.31 -1.17 22.21
N LYS A 24 -23.34 -0.32 22.26
CA LYS A 24 -23.35 0.87 23.12
C LYS A 24 -23.43 0.42 24.58
N ARG A 25 -22.36 0.57 25.35
CA ARG A 25 -22.47 0.68 26.80
C ARG A 25 -22.68 2.16 27.17
N ASN A 26 -23.59 2.41 28.10
CA ASN A 26 -23.98 3.72 28.60
C ASN A 26 -22.79 4.64 28.85
N THR A 27 -22.79 5.79 28.16
CA THR A 27 -21.78 6.85 28.24
C THR A 27 -22.07 7.88 29.31
N GLU A 28 -22.75 7.51 30.40
CA GLU A 28 -23.20 8.49 31.41
C GLU A 28 -22.21 8.87 32.51
N SER A 29 -20.91 8.56 32.41
CA SER A 29 -19.96 9.01 33.46
C SER A 29 -18.50 9.17 33.06
N LEU A 30 -18.17 9.75 31.92
CA LEU A 30 -16.77 10.14 31.65
C LEU A 30 -16.72 11.56 31.07
N GLY A 31 -16.67 12.53 31.97
CA GLY A 31 -16.41 13.94 31.66
C GLY A 31 -14.95 14.21 31.30
N TYR A 32 -14.53 13.94 30.07
CA TYR A 32 -13.34 14.53 29.46
C TYR A 32 -13.57 14.69 27.96
N GLY A 33 -13.55 15.95 27.51
CA GLY A 33 -13.78 16.34 26.12
C GLY A 33 -12.63 16.05 25.17
N LEU A 34 -12.24 14.78 25.03
CA LEU A 34 -11.37 14.35 23.95
C LEU A 34 -12.22 14.05 22.71
N PRO A 35 -11.82 14.52 21.51
CA PRO A 35 -12.52 14.18 20.29
C PRO A 35 -12.44 12.66 20.06
N LEU A 36 -13.53 12.06 19.56
CA LEU A 36 -13.67 10.61 19.28
C LEU A 36 -12.52 10.03 18.44
N SER A 37 -11.83 10.86 17.66
CA SER A 37 -10.67 10.52 16.83
C SER A 37 -9.38 10.20 17.63
N GLN A 38 -9.37 10.39 18.95
CA GLN A 38 -8.20 10.16 19.81
C GLN A 38 -8.37 8.97 20.77
N ILE A 39 -9.43 8.18 20.61
CA ILE A 39 -9.69 7.04 21.47
C ILE A 39 -9.13 5.78 20.79
N PRO A 40 -8.20 5.03 21.42
CA PRO A 40 -7.74 3.78 20.86
C PRO A 40 -8.89 2.77 20.77
N ILE A 41 -9.15 2.26 19.59
CA ILE A 41 -10.12 1.20 19.36
C ILE A 41 -9.36 -0.13 19.51
N ILE A 42 -9.67 -0.90 20.55
CA ILE A 42 -9.15 -2.24 20.73
C ILE A 42 -10.16 -3.22 20.14
N ILE A 43 -9.77 -3.93 19.08
CA ILE A 43 -10.54 -5.06 18.54
C ILE A 43 -9.86 -6.35 19.00
N LYS A 44 -10.66 -7.33 19.42
CA LYS A 44 -10.14 -8.66 19.72
C LYS A 44 -10.19 -9.53 18.47
N ASP A 45 -9.08 -10.26 18.20
CA ASP A 45 -9.08 -11.30 17.18
C ASP A 45 -9.95 -12.49 17.58
N CYS A 46 -10.15 -13.44 16.67
CA CYS A 46 -10.93 -14.67 16.94
C CYS A 46 -10.37 -15.54 18.06
N ASN A 47 -9.14 -15.27 18.54
CA ASN A 47 -8.48 -15.95 19.66
C ASN A 47 -8.57 -15.13 20.97
N GLY A 48 -9.22 -13.96 20.94
CA GLY A 48 -9.38 -13.09 22.09
C GLY A 48 -8.20 -12.19 22.41
N ASN A 49 -7.19 -12.11 21.52
CA ASN A 49 -6.04 -11.22 21.67
C ASN A 49 -6.43 -9.80 21.30
N ASP A 50 -5.96 -8.83 22.06
CA ASP A 50 -6.18 -7.41 21.78
C ASP A 50 -5.40 -7.00 20.53
N LEU A 51 -6.11 -6.69 19.44
CA LEU A 51 -5.54 -6.01 18.28
C LEU A 51 -5.60 -4.50 18.58
N GLU A 52 -4.46 -3.91 18.91
CA GLU A 52 -4.34 -2.47 19.06
C GLU A 52 -4.42 -1.83 17.69
N LEU A 53 -5.64 -1.44 17.27
CA LEU A 53 -5.81 -0.59 16.09
C LEU A 53 -5.25 0.79 16.42
N GLY A 54 -4.15 1.13 15.78
CA GLY A 54 -3.52 2.44 15.94
C GLY A 54 -4.51 3.57 15.61
N ILE A 55 -4.36 4.68 16.32
CA ILE A 55 -5.15 5.89 16.06
C ILE A 55 -4.78 6.44 14.69
N ILE A 56 -5.79 6.71 13.85
CA ILE A 56 -5.59 7.41 12.58
C ILE A 56 -5.29 8.88 12.89
N MET A 57 -4.21 9.38 12.34
CA MET A 57 -3.68 10.72 12.52
C MET A 57 -3.41 11.39 11.17
N ASN A 58 -3.26 12.70 11.18
CA ASN A 58 -2.86 13.47 10.01
C ASN A 58 -1.57 14.22 10.29
N ILE A 59 -0.73 14.34 9.26
CA ILE A 59 0.51 15.12 9.29
C ILE A 59 0.68 15.86 7.97
N VAL A 60 1.20 17.07 8.02
CA VAL A 60 1.49 17.84 6.80
C VAL A 60 2.89 17.54 6.32
N VAL A 61 3.01 17.04 5.09
CA VAL A 61 4.27 16.75 4.41
C VAL A 61 4.28 17.46 3.07
N ASP A 62 5.22 18.36 2.87
CA ASP A 62 5.38 19.13 1.62
C ASP A 62 4.07 19.87 1.18
N GLY A 63 3.28 20.33 2.15
CA GLY A 63 2.01 21.02 1.91
C GLY A 63 0.84 20.12 1.55
N TYR A 64 0.96 18.80 1.73
CA TYR A 64 -0.11 17.81 1.63
C TYR A 64 -0.49 17.30 3.02
N ASN A 65 -1.78 17.19 3.30
CA ASN A 65 -2.28 16.52 4.49
C ASN A 65 -2.25 15.00 4.27
N ILE A 66 -1.51 14.27 5.09
CA ILE A 66 -1.26 12.84 4.95
C ILE A 66 -1.87 12.08 6.10
N CYS A 67 -2.74 11.15 5.77
CA CYS A 67 -3.35 10.22 6.71
C CYS A 67 -2.37 9.08 7.03
N TYR A 68 -2.15 8.82 8.31
CA TYR A 68 -1.30 7.73 8.76
C TYR A 68 -1.76 7.16 10.10
N LYS A 69 -1.27 5.99 10.46
CA LYS A 69 -1.40 5.43 11.80
C LYS A 69 -0.14 4.71 12.22
N THR A 70 0.04 4.63 13.54
CA THR A 70 1.17 3.93 14.16
C THR A 70 0.66 2.90 15.14
N THR A 71 1.21 1.68 15.09
CA THR A 71 0.95 0.60 16.04
C THR A 71 2.27 0.07 16.59
N GLY A 72 2.22 -0.51 17.81
CA GLY A 72 3.40 -0.99 18.50
C GLY A 72 4.27 0.12 19.08
N THR A 73 5.14 -0.25 20.02
CA THR A 73 5.99 0.66 20.81
C THR A 73 7.47 0.29 20.74
N GLY A 74 7.85 -0.69 19.92
CA GLY A 74 9.21 -1.15 19.76
C GLY A 74 10.16 -0.10 19.20
N ASP A 75 11.44 -0.32 19.34
CA ASP A 75 12.52 0.58 18.91
C ASP A 75 12.88 0.46 17.43
N LYS A 76 12.54 -0.67 16.81
CA LYS A 76 12.70 -0.87 15.36
C LYS A 76 11.48 -0.33 14.62
N THR A 77 11.68 0.32 13.48
CA THR A 77 10.58 0.88 12.69
C THR A 77 10.32 0.03 11.45
N VAL A 78 9.05 -0.25 11.20
CA VAL A 78 8.53 -0.80 9.95
C VAL A 78 7.62 0.23 9.31
N VAL A 79 7.76 0.48 8.00
CA VAL A 79 6.84 1.33 7.24
C VAL A 79 6.22 0.51 6.11
N ILE A 80 4.88 0.53 6.03
CA ILE A 80 4.12 -0.20 5.02
C ILE A 80 3.70 0.76 3.91
N LEU A 81 4.11 0.46 2.68
CA LEU A 81 3.78 1.20 1.46
C LEU A 81 2.69 0.44 0.71
N GLN A 82 1.56 1.08 0.53
CA GLN A 82 0.34 0.49 -0.02
C GLN A 82 0.38 0.22 -1.53
N GLY A 83 -0.50 -0.67 -1.98
CA GLY A 83 -0.81 -0.88 -3.39
C GLY A 83 -1.67 0.26 -3.98
N TRP A 84 -1.76 0.31 -5.30
CA TRP A 84 -2.57 1.30 -5.99
C TRP A 84 -4.05 1.11 -5.70
N GLY A 85 -4.76 2.19 -5.36
CA GLY A 85 -6.20 2.17 -5.13
C GLY A 85 -6.65 1.59 -3.80
N THR A 86 -5.72 1.26 -2.91
CA THR A 86 -6.00 0.83 -1.53
C THR A 86 -5.79 1.98 -0.55
N ASP A 87 -6.22 1.78 0.69
CA ASP A 87 -5.94 2.65 1.83
C ASP A 87 -5.13 1.92 2.91
N LEU A 88 -4.69 2.64 3.91
CA LEU A 88 -3.89 2.10 5.02
C LEU A 88 -4.61 0.97 5.80
N GLY A 89 -5.94 0.96 5.84
CA GLY A 89 -6.73 -0.04 6.56
C GLY A 89 -6.63 -1.45 5.97
N VAL A 90 -6.39 -1.57 4.65
CA VAL A 90 -6.19 -2.86 3.97
C VAL A 90 -5.01 -3.63 4.55
N TYR A 91 -4.02 -2.91 5.11
CA TYR A 91 -2.78 -3.49 5.64
C TYR A 91 -2.79 -3.74 7.15
N ASP A 92 -3.95 -3.69 7.80
CA ASP A 92 -4.08 -4.00 9.23
C ASP A 92 -3.69 -5.43 9.54
N SER A 93 -4.01 -6.36 8.64
CA SER A 93 -3.59 -7.76 8.75
C SER A 93 -2.07 -7.93 8.62
N VAL A 94 -1.39 -7.09 7.82
CA VAL A 94 0.08 -7.09 7.71
C VAL A 94 0.70 -6.50 8.98
N ALA A 95 0.19 -5.37 9.46
CA ALA A 95 0.67 -4.76 10.69
C ALA A 95 0.44 -5.66 11.92
N GLY A 96 -0.72 -6.33 12.00
CA GLY A 96 -1.11 -7.18 13.11
C GLY A 96 -0.33 -8.50 13.26
N VAL A 97 0.52 -8.87 12.29
CA VAL A 97 1.43 -10.02 12.44
C VAL A 97 2.83 -9.62 12.89
N ILE A 98 3.11 -8.31 13.01
CA ILE A 98 4.40 -7.78 13.43
C ILE A 98 4.39 -7.59 14.95
N ASP A 99 5.42 -8.09 15.63
CA ASP A 99 5.56 -7.96 17.08
C ASP A 99 5.68 -6.50 17.51
N GLY A 100 4.58 -5.91 17.99
CA GLY A 100 4.52 -4.51 18.41
C GLY A 100 5.39 -4.18 19.63
N SER A 101 5.91 -5.18 20.37
CA SER A 101 6.88 -4.95 21.44
C SER A 101 8.30 -4.68 20.90
N LYS A 102 8.64 -5.21 19.73
CA LYS A 102 9.93 -5.03 19.05
C LYS A 102 9.89 -3.92 17.99
N TYR A 103 8.73 -3.73 17.37
CA TYR A 103 8.57 -2.86 16.22
C TYR A 103 7.51 -1.79 16.45
N ARG A 104 7.80 -0.58 15.96
CA ARG A 104 6.82 0.47 15.69
C ARG A 104 6.45 0.37 14.22
N VAL A 105 5.20 0.02 13.91
CA VAL A 105 4.69 -0.12 12.54
C VAL A 105 3.95 1.14 12.14
N ILE A 106 4.30 1.70 11.01
CA ILE A 106 3.69 2.90 10.42
C ILE A 106 3.01 2.50 9.11
N GLN A 107 1.72 2.78 9.01
CA GLN A 107 0.93 2.69 7.79
C GLN A 107 0.54 4.12 7.41
N PHE A 108 0.60 4.48 6.15
CA PHE A 108 0.17 5.80 5.68
C PHE A 108 -0.45 5.69 4.30
N ASP A 109 -1.29 6.65 3.97
CA ASP A 109 -1.85 6.78 2.63
C ASP A 109 -0.95 7.68 1.79
N PHE A 110 -0.47 7.19 0.65
CA PHE A 110 0.21 8.05 -0.32
C PHE A 110 -0.70 9.18 -0.79
N PRO A 111 -0.15 10.33 -1.24
CA PRO A 111 -0.93 11.37 -1.88
C PRO A 111 -1.82 10.83 -3.00
N GLY A 112 -3.12 11.15 -2.91
CA GLY A 112 -4.15 10.68 -3.84
C GLY A 112 -4.85 9.39 -3.46
N PHE A 113 -4.53 8.83 -2.28
CA PHE A 113 -5.16 7.62 -1.77
C PHE A 113 -5.76 7.84 -0.37
N GLY A 114 -6.73 7.00 -0.02
CA GLY A 114 -7.34 6.96 1.31
C GLY A 114 -7.76 8.33 1.83
N GLY A 115 -7.23 8.73 2.97
CA GLY A 115 -7.50 10.02 3.61
C GLY A 115 -6.51 11.13 3.29
N SER A 116 -5.56 10.91 2.37
CA SER A 116 -4.52 11.88 2.01
C SER A 116 -4.91 12.78 0.84
N ASP A 117 -4.38 14.01 0.82
CA ASP A 117 -4.57 14.96 -0.27
C ASP A 117 -4.02 14.44 -1.60
N GLU A 118 -4.65 14.83 -2.72
CA GLU A 118 -4.13 14.51 -4.05
C GLU A 118 -2.89 15.34 -4.43
N PRO A 119 -1.97 14.77 -5.26
CA PRO A 119 -0.90 15.56 -5.87
C PRO A 119 -1.46 16.70 -6.71
N LYS A 120 -0.79 17.85 -6.70
CA LYS A 120 -1.18 19.02 -7.51
C LYS A 120 -0.82 18.86 -8.98
N GLU A 121 0.09 17.94 -9.29
CA GLU A 121 0.54 17.59 -10.65
C GLU A 121 0.72 16.08 -10.76
N PRO A 122 0.71 15.49 -11.98
CA PRO A 122 0.83 14.05 -12.14
C PRO A 122 2.25 13.55 -11.83
N TRP A 123 2.38 12.74 -10.80
CA TRP A 123 3.63 12.07 -10.42
C TRP A 123 3.84 10.76 -11.17
N ASP A 124 5.11 10.42 -11.37
CA ASP A 124 5.60 9.09 -11.70
C ASP A 124 6.09 8.37 -10.43
N VAL A 125 6.76 7.22 -10.58
CA VAL A 125 7.26 6.47 -9.42
C VAL A 125 8.33 7.27 -8.65
N ASP A 126 9.16 8.07 -9.35
CA ASP A 126 10.15 8.91 -8.70
C ASP A 126 9.51 10.01 -7.85
N GLY A 127 8.42 10.64 -8.33
CA GLY A 127 7.69 11.64 -7.56
C GLY A 127 7.12 11.09 -6.25
N PHE A 128 6.57 9.86 -6.28
CA PHE A 128 6.13 9.19 -5.05
C PHE A 128 7.31 8.78 -4.14
N ALA A 129 8.44 8.36 -4.71
CA ALA A 129 9.64 8.05 -3.94
C ALA A 129 10.25 9.29 -3.27
N ASP A 130 10.28 10.44 -3.97
CA ASP A 130 10.74 11.72 -3.42
C ASP A 130 9.82 12.20 -2.29
N PHE A 131 8.51 12.07 -2.49
CA PHE A 131 7.55 12.37 -1.44
C PHE A 131 7.75 11.47 -0.21
N PHE A 132 7.98 10.17 -0.41
CA PHE A 132 8.24 9.25 0.70
C PHE A 132 9.49 9.63 1.48
N CYS A 133 10.56 10.09 0.83
CA CYS A 133 11.73 10.62 1.54
C CYS A 133 11.37 11.80 2.45
N LYS A 134 10.54 12.74 1.98
CA LYS A 134 10.06 13.87 2.79
C LYS A 134 9.17 13.42 3.96
N PHE A 135 8.32 12.41 3.74
CA PHE A 135 7.52 11.81 4.80
C PHE A 135 8.42 11.22 5.90
N MET A 136 9.45 10.46 5.55
CA MET A 136 10.40 9.89 6.49
C MET A 136 11.15 10.98 7.29
N GLU A 137 11.53 12.08 6.63
CA GLU A 137 12.19 13.22 7.30
C GLU A 137 11.25 13.91 8.31
N VAL A 138 10.00 14.21 7.91
CA VAL A 138 9.00 14.84 8.79
C VAL A 138 8.67 13.94 9.98
N MET A 139 8.57 12.62 9.76
CA MET A 139 8.37 11.61 10.81
C MET A 139 9.63 11.35 11.64
N GLN A 140 10.77 11.99 11.30
CA GLN A 140 12.08 11.80 11.93
C GLN A 140 12.56 10.34 11.95
N ILE A 141 12.20 9.56 10.93
CA ILE A 141 12.57 8.16 10.81
C ILE A 141 13.92 8.08 10.09
N LYS A 142 14.95 7.64 10.81
CA LYS A 142 16.32 7.53 10.28
C LYS A 142 16.64 6.13 9.74
N LYS A 143 15.88 5.12 10.17
CA LYS A 143 16.13 3.72 9.84
C LYS A 143 14.81 2.93 9.89
N ALA A 144 14.54 2.14 8.85
CA ALA A 144 13.32 1.34 8.80
C ALA A 144 13.47 0.07 7.93
N THR A 145 12.69 -0.97 8.27
CA THR A 145 12.30 -2.02 7.35
C THR A 145 11.13 -1.52 6.50
N LEU A 146 11.20 -1.70 5.19
CA LEU A 146 10.13 -1.31 4.28
C LEU A 146 9.35 -2.53 3.81
N ILE A 147 8.03 -2.47 3.93
CA ILE A 147 7.11 -3.47 3.38
C ILE A 147 6.31 -2.82 2.26
N GLY A 148 6.36 -3.37 1.05
CA GLY A 148 5.61 -2.83 -0.09
C GLY A 148 4.72 -3.85 -0.74
N HIS A 149 3.44 -3.54 -0.88
CA HIS A 149 2.51 -4.34 -1.66
C HIS A 149 2.32 -3.72 -3.04
N SER A 150 2.36 -4.55 -4.09
CA SER A 150 2.03 -4.11 -5.45
C SER A 150 2.75 -2.82 -5.86
N TYR A 151 2.03 -1.70 -5.99
CA TYR A 151 2.60 -0.39 -6.32
C TYR A 151 3.63 0.10 -5.28
N GLY A 152 3.40 -0.14 -3.99
CA GLY A 152 4.35 0.20 -2.92
C GLY A 152 5.71 -0.43 -3.14
N GLY A 153 5.75 -1.63 -3.71
CA GLY A 153 6.99 -2.29 -4.10
C GLY A 153 7.75 -1.53 -5.19
N ARG A 154 7.07 -0.91 -6.18
CA ARG A 154 7.73 -0.04 -7.16
C ARG A 154 8.47 1.11 -6.52
N VAL A 155 7.82 1.77 -5.55
CA VAL A 155 8.42 2.90 -4.81
C VAL A 155 9.65 2.42 -4.03
N ILE A 156 9.57 1.26 -3.37
CA ILE A 156 10.70 0.68 -2.63
C ILE A 156 11.85 0.33 -3.57
N ILE A 157 11.59 -0.29 -4.72
CA ILE A 157 12.64 -0.61 -5.72
C ILE A 157 13.37 0.65 -6.17
N LYS A 158 12.62 1.75 -6.44
CA LYS A 158 13.23 3.04 -6.80
C LYS A 158 14.11 3.58 -5.68
N LEU A 159 13.63 3.58 -4.44
CA LEU A 159 14.37 4.06 -3.28
C LEU A 159 15.63 3.24 -3.02
N ALA A 160 15.53 1.92 -3.03
CA ALA A 160 16.65 1.01 -2.73
C ALA A 160 17.75 1.03 -3.81
N ALA A 161 17.41 1.41 -5.04
CA ALA A 161 18.35 1.52 -6.14
C ALA A 161 19.07 2.89 -6.21
N ARG A 162 18.68 3.88 -5.39
CA ARG A 162 19.31 5.21 -5.35
C ARG A 162 20.66 5.17 -4.65
N GLU A 163 21.58 6.01 -5.09
CA GLU A 163 22.89 6.15 -4.46
C GLU A 163 22.80 6.72 -3.04
N SER A 164 21.83 7.59 -2.79
CA SER A 164 21.61 8.25 -1.50
C SER A 164 20.15 8.56 -1.27
N ILE A 165 19.67 8.30 -0.05
CA ILE A 165 18.38 8.69 0.49
C ILE A 165 18.55 9.16 1.93
N PRO A 166 17.61 9.96 2.51
CA PRO A 166 17.80 10.58 3.83
C PRO A 166 17.63 9.63 5.03
N PHE A 167 17.41 8.34 4.80
CA PHE A 167 17.24 7.32 5.83
C PHE A 167 17.88 5.98 5.40
N GLU A 168 18.10 5.07 6.35
CA GLU A 168 18.61 3.73 6.09
C GLU A 168 17.46 2.73 5.89
N ILE A 169 17.47 1.99 4.79
CA ILE A 169 16.60 0.83 4.61
C ILE A 169 17.34 -0.40 5.16
N THR A 170 16.80 -1.01 6.24
CA THR A 170 17.42 -2.17 6.88
C THR A 170 17.14 -3.46 6.13
N ASN A 171 15.87 -3.71 5.85
CA ASN A 171 15.36 -4.88 5.15
C ASN A 171 14.20 -4.46 4.25
N ILE A 172 13.91 -5.26 3.25
CA ILE A 172 12.81 -5.05 2.32
C ILE A 172 11.93 -6.29 2.29
N ILE A 173 10.61 -6.10 2.39
CA ILE A 173 9.62 -7.16 2.16
C ILE A 173 8.71 -6.69 1.02
N LEU A 174 8.69 -7.44 -0.07
CA LEU A 174 7.86 -7.17 -1.23
C LEU A 174 6.75 -8.21 -1.33
N ILE A 175 5.50 -7.76 -1.20
CA ILE A 175 4.32 -8.62 -1.22
C ILE A 175 3.61 -8.40 -2.57
N ASP A 176 3.49 -9.45 -3.39
CA ASP A 176 2.80 -9.40 -4.69
C ASP A 176 3.18 -8.13 -5.48
N SER A 177 4.49 -7.82 -5.53
CA SER A 177 5.03 -6.51 -5.90
C SER A 177 4.97 -6.27 -7.40
N ALA A 178 4.63 -5.06 -7.80
CA ALA A 178 4.86 -4.57 -9.15
C ALA A 178 6.33 -4.07 -9.30
N GLY A 179 6.82 -4.00 -10.56
CA GLY A 179 8.17 -3.52 -10.84
C GLY A 179 8.69 -4.04 -12.18
N VAL A 180 8.36 -5.27 -12.51
CA VAL A 180 8.69 -5.90 -13.79
C VAL A 180 7.57 -5.64 -14.78
N LEU A 181 7.91 -5.24 -16.01
CA LEU A 181 6.89 -5.12 -17.06
C LEU A 181 6.54 -6.47 -17.67
N PRO A 182 5.24 -6.71 -17.93
CA PRO A 182 4.83 -7.94 -18.59
C PRO A 182 5.37 -8.02 -20.03
N VAL A 183 5.93 -9.17 -20.40
CA VAL A 183 6.29 -9.43 -21.79
C VAL A 183 5.02 -9.54 -22.63
N ARG A 184 4.76 -8.50 -23.40
CA ARG A 184 3.56 -8.44 -24.27
C ARG A 184 3.77 -9.31 -25.50
N THR A 185 2.80 -10.19 -25.76
CA THR A 185 2.76 -10.95 -27.02
C THR A 185 2.53 -10.03 -28.22
N THR A 186 2.85 -10.50 -29.42
CA THR A 186 2.61 -9.75 -30.66
C THR A 186 1.14 -9.37 -30.81
N ALA A 187 0.22 -10.27 -30.44
CA ALA A 187 -1.21 -10.01 -30.47
C ALA A 187 -1.62 -8.89 -29.51
N GLN A 188 -1.06 -8.89 -28.29
CA GLN A 188 -1.30 -7.82 -27.30
C GLN A 188 -0.74 -6.47 -27.79
N LYS A 189 0.46 -6.45 -28.37
CA LYS A 189 1.04 -5.24 -28.98
C LYS A 189 0.14 -4.69 -30.09
N TRP A 190 -0.40 -5.57 -30.96
CA TRP A 190 -1.35 -5.18 -32.01
C TRP A 190 -2.68 -4.65 -31.45
N LYS A 191 -3.22 -5.26 -30.41
CA LYS A 191 -4.44 -4.79 -29.72
C LYS A 191 -4.24 -3.38 -29.13
N ILE A 192 -3.11 -3.13 -28.48
CA ILE A 192 -2.76 -1.81 -27.94
C ILE A 192 -2.59 -0.79 -29.07
N ARG A 193 -1.95 -1.16 -30.19
CA ARG A 193 -1.77 -0.25 -31.34
C ARG A 193 -3.13 0.13 -31.95
N LYS A 194 -4.01 -0.85 -32.18
CA LYS A 194 -5.39 -0.59 -32.65
C LYS A 194 -6.14 0.34 -31.71
N TYR A 195 -6.06 0.08 -30.40
CA TYR A 195 -6.68 0.94 -29.39
C TYR A 195 -6.15 2.39 -29.47
N LYS A 196 -4.82 2.59 -29.56
CA LYS A 196 -4.22 3.92 -29.67
C LYS A 196 -4.69 4.67 -30.93
N ILE A 197 -4.79 3.97 -32.08
CA ILE A 197 -5.29 4.54 -33.33
C ILE A 197 -6.76 4.94 -33.17
N LEU A 198 -7.61 4.05 -32.66
CA LEU A 198 -9.02 4.31 -32.42
C LEU A 198 -9.21 5.50 -31.47
N LYS A 199 -8.46 5.52 -30.35
CA LYS A 199 -8.50 6.62 -29.39
C LYS A 199 -8.12 7.96 -30.05
N LYS A 200 -7.08 7.98 -30.90
CA LYS A 200 -6.67 9.17 -31.64
C LYS A 200 -7.77 9.66 -32.59
N PHE A 201 -8.42 8.72 -33.30
CA PHE A 201 -9.52 9.03 -34.20
C PHE A 201 -10.74 9.58 -33.46
N LEU A 202 -11.18 8.92 -32.37
CA LEU A 202 -12.30 9.38 -31.54
C LEU A 202 -12.05 10.73 -30.85
N ASN A 203 -10.78 11.08 -30.64
CA ASN A 203 -10.38 12.37 -30.04
C ASN A 203 -10.33 13.52 -31.06
N MET A 204 -10.55 13.28 -32.36
CA MET A 204 -10.64 14.35 -33.35
C MET A 204 -11.86 15.23 -33.04
N LYS A 205 -11.65 16.56 -32.98
CA LYS A 205 -12.68 17.53 -32.55
C LYS A 205 -14.01 17.34 -33.28
N LEU A 206 -13.96 17.09 -34.58
CA LEU A 206 -15.16 16.90 -35.39
C LEU A 206 -15.91 15.61 -35.00
N ILE A 207 -15.21 14.50 -34.83
CA ILE A 207 -15.81 13.21 -34.45
C ILE A 207 -16.41 13.27 -33.05
N TYR A 208 -15.66 13.88 -32.10
CA TYR A 208 -16.15 14.04 -30.74
C TYR A 208 -17.40 14.95 -30.67
N ALA A 209 -17.44 16.04 -31.44
CA ALA A 209 -18.61 16.94 -31.50
C ALA A 209 -19.87 16.25 -32.06
N MET A 210 -19.70 15.25 -32.93
CA MET A 210 -20.83 14.48 -33.49
C MET A 210 -21.38 13.41 -32.55
N PHE A 211 -20.53 12.80 -31.70
CA PHE A 211 -20.90 11.63 -30.88
C PHE A 211 -20.32 11.70 -29.45
N PRO A 212 -20.51 12.80 -28.70
CA PRO A 212 -19.85 12.98 -27.40
C PRO A 212 -20.23 11.89 -26.39
N GLU A 213 -21.53 11.59 -26.25
CA GLU A 213 -22.02 10.62 -25.26
C GLU A 213 -21.51 9.21 -25.52
N VAL A 214 -21.50 8.78 -26.79
CA VAL A 214 -21.03 7.45 -27.20
C VAL A 214 -19.52 7.31 -26.93
N ILE A 215 -18.76 8.37 -27.21
CA ILE A 215 -17.32 8.37 -27.01
C ILE A 215 -16.98 8.39 -25.53
N ASP A 216 -17.69 9.16 -24.72
CA ASP A 216 -17.47 9.24 -23.30
C ASP A 216 -17.92 7.95 -22.57
N ASP A 217 -19.02 7.33 -22.98
CA ASP A 217 -19.42 6.01 -22.52
C ASP A 217 -18.36 4.94 -22.89
N TRP A 218 -17.87 4.94 -24.12
CA TRP A 218 -16.78 4.05 -24.53
C TRP A 218 -15.51 4.28 -23.70
N ARG A 219 -15.11 5.53 -23.43
CA ARG A 219 -13.95 5.88 -22.59
C ARG A 219 -14.12 5.40 -21.17
N SER A 220 -15.32 5.56 -20.59
CA SER A 220 -15.62 5.16 -19.22
C SER A 220 -15.44 3.66 -18.95
N ARG A 221 -15.61 2.84 -20.00
CA ARG A 221 -15.46 1.38 -19.94
C ARG A 221 -14.02 0.89 -20.17
N GLN A 222 -13.08 1.81 -20.48
CA GLN A 222 -11.69 1.41 -20.77
C GLN A 222 -10.82 1.41 -19.50
N GLY A 223 -9.86 0.47 -19.46
CA GLY A 223 -8.88 0.37 -18.37
C GLY A 223 -9.31 -0.59 -17.26
N SER A 224 -8.43 -0.79 -16.29
CA SER A 224 -8.69 -1.57 -15.07
C SER A 224 -9.77 -0.90 -14.20
N ALA A 225 -10.29 -1.62 -13.21
CA ALA A 225 -11.22 -1.06 -12.23
C ALA A 225 -10.59 0.15 -11.52
N ASP A 226 -9.33 0.02 -11.10
CA ASP A 226 -8.60 1.09 -10.42
C ASP A 226 -8.45 2.34 -11.30
N TYR A 227 -8.18 2.15 -12.61
CA TYR A 227 -8.11 3.28 -13.55
C TYR A 227 -9.46 3.97 -13.71
N ARG A 228 -10.57 3.20 -13.76
CA ARG A 228 -11.92 3.78 -13.89
C ARG A 228 -12.36 4.54 -12.65
N ASN A 229 -12.02 4.02 -11.46
CA ASN A 229 -12.41 4.60 -10.19
C ASN A 229 -11.50 5.78 -9.77
N ALA A 230 -10.29 5.89 -10.34
CA ALA A 230 -9.37 6.96 -10.03
C ALA A 230 -9.85 8.33 -10.55
N THR A 231 -9.47 9.39 -9.85
CA THR A 231 -9.70 10.77 -10.29
C THR A 231 -8.92 11.07 -11.60
N PRO A 232 -9.23 12.13 -12.31
CA PRO A 232 -8.46 12.53 -13.51
C PRO A 232 -6.96 12.73 -13.22
N MET A 233 -6.60 13.26 -12.05
CA MET A 233 -5.21 13.42 -11.61
C MET A 233 -4.54 12.07 -11.40
N MET A 234 -5.15 11.21 -10.61
CA MET A 234 -4.61 9.89 -10.28
C MET A 234 -4.55 8.94 -11.50
N ARG A 235 -5.45 9.09 -12.49
CA ARG A 235 -5.31 8.39 -13.78
C ARG A 235 -4.03 8.76 -14.53
N GLN A 236 -3.62 10.02 -14.47
CA GLN A 236 -2.38 10.48 -15.11
C GLN A 236 -1.16 9.93 -14.35
N CYS A 237 -1.18 9.96 -13.01
CA CYS A 237 -0.16 9.32 -12.18
C CYS A 237 -0.05 7.82 -12.50
N MET A 238 -1.18 7.11 -12.57
CA MET A 238 -1.22 5.68 -12.87
C MET A 238 -0.57 5.36 -14.21
N VAL A 239 -0.89 6.13 -15.27
CA VAL A 239 -0.31 5.90 -16.60
C VAL A 239 1.20 6.05 -16.59
N LYS A 240 1.74 7.02 -15.83
CA LYS A 240 3.20 7.17 -15.66
C LYS A 240 3.78 5.98 -14.88
N ALA A 241 3.19 5.66 -13.74
CA ALA A 241 3.68 4.64 -12.81
C ALA A 241 3.71 3.23 -13.39
N VAL A 242 2.61 2.76 -14.04
CA VAL A 242 2.49 1.37 -14.51
C VAL A 242 3.28 1.06 -15.79
N ASN A 243 3.76 2.07 -16.52
CA ASN A 243 4.50 1.88 -17.76
C ASN A 243 6.03 1.90 -17.56
N GLU A 244 6.50 2.14 -16.36
CA GLU A 244 7.93 2.14 -16.06
C GLU A 244 8.43 0.72 -15.77
N ASP A 245 9.47 0.29 -16.47
CA ASP A 245 10.15 -0.99 -16.19
C ASP A 245 11.30 -0.75 -15.20
N LEU A 246 11.23 -1.40 -14.05
CA LEU A 246 12.24 -1.26 -13.00
C LEU A 246 13.23 -2.43 -12.98
N THR A 247 13.15 -3.35 -13.93
CA THR A 247 13.97 -4.57 -13.98
C THR A 247 15.46 -4.28 -13.93
N GLU A 248 15.92 -3.19 -14.58
CA GLU A 248 17.33 -2.78 -14.60
C GLU A 248 17.81 -2.17 -13.27
N LEU A 249 16.90 -1.86 -12.35
CA LEU A 249 17.24 -1.36 -11.02
C LEU A 249 17.46 -2.48 -10.01
N LEU A 250 16.89 -3.65 -10.22
CA LEU A 250 16.91 -4.78 -9.28
C LEU A 250 18.34 -5.18 -8.85
N PRO A 251 19.35 -5.25 -9.75
CA PRO A 251 20.73 -5.57 -9.35
C PRO A 251 21.41 -4.52 -8.46
N LYS A 252 20.82 -3.32 -8.35
CA LYS A 252 21.36 -2.24 -7.50
C LYS A 252 20.89 -2.32 -6.05
N ILE A 253 19.87 -3.13 -5.77
CA ILE A 253 19.32 -3.33 -4.41
C ILE A 253 20.34 -4.15 -3.61
N ARG A 254 20.82 -3.57 -2.51
CA ARG A 254 21.87 -4.17 -1.66
C ARG A 254 21.33 -4.75 -0.36
N GLN A 255 20.13 -4.33 0.02
CA GLN A 255 19.44 -4.80 1.22
C GLN A 255 19.05 -6.26 1.07
N GLU A 256 18.82 -6.92 2.20
CA GLU A 256 18.14 -8.21 2.22
C GLU A 256 16.68 -8.04 1.84
N VAL A 257 16.21 -8.86 0.89
CA VAL A 257 14.85 -8.78 0.33
C VAL A 257 14.13 -10.10 0.53
N LEU A 258 12.96 -10.06 1.15
CA LEU A 258 12.00 -11.14 1.15
C LEU A 258 10.87 -10.83 0.15
N LEU A 259 10.67 -11.71 -0.81
CA LEU A 259 9.49 -11.72 -1.67
C LEU A 259 8.44 -12.66 -1.09
N ILE A 260 7.20 -12.19 -0.97
CA ILE A 260 6.05 -13.02 -0.60
C ILE A 260 5.04 -12.93 -1.73
N TRP A 261 4.60 -14.08 -2.28
CA TRP A 261 3.83 -14.06 -3.50
C TRP A 261 2.76 -15.13 -3.60
N GLY A 262 1.60 -14.76 -4.15
CA GLY A 262 0.57 -15.72 -4.56
C GLY A 262 0.88 -16.35 -5.92
N ASP A 263 0.81 -17.68 -6.02
CA ASP A 263 1.09 -18.40 -7.28
C ASP A 263 0.01 -18.22 -8.36
N GLN A 264 -1.18 -17.73 -7.97
CA GLN A 264 -2.29 -17.44 -8.87
C GLN A 264 -2.50 -15.93 -9.11
N ASP A 265 -1.52 -15.11 -8.75
CA ASP A 265 -1.59 -13.67 -9.00
C ASP A 265 -1.59 -13.36 -10.51
N THR A 266 -2.68 -12.71 -10.95
CA THR A 266 -2.86 -12.31 -12.35
C THR A 266 -2.50 -10.85 -12.60
N ALA A 267 -2.36 -10.04 -11.55
CA ALA A 267 -1.95 -8.63 -11.64
C ALA A 267 -0.42 -8.49 -11.74
N THR A 268 0.28 -9.18 -10.86
CA THR A 268 1.76 -9.32 -10.85
C THR A 268 2.10 -10.82 -10.84
N PRO A 269 2.17 -11.48 -12.00
CA PRO A 269 2.32 -12.93 -12.08
C PRO A 269 3.60 -13.43 -11.38
N ILE A 270 3.54 -14.63 -10.79
CA ILE A 270 4.65 -15.27 -10.08
C ILE A 270 5.98 -15.28 -10.88
N ARG A 271 5.90 -15.26 -12.21
CA ARG A 271 7.07 -15.06 -13.07
C ARG A 271 7.85 -13.79 -12.72
N ASP A 272 7.16 -12.72 -12.34
CA ASP A 272 7.80 -11.45 -12.01
C ASP A 272 8.56 -11.56 -10.68
N ALA A 273 8.06 -12.36 -9.72
CA ALA A 273 8.77 -12.70 -8.49
C ALA A 273 10.07 -13.47 -8.80
N HIS A 274 10.04 -14.46 -9.68
CA HIS A 274 11.25 -15.19 -10.08
C HIS A 274 12.29 -14.30 -10.77
N ILE A 275 11.87 -13.31 -11.56
CA ILE A 275 12.77 -12.31 -12.14
C ILE A 275 13.42 -11.44 -11.05
N MET A 276 12.62 -11.04 -10.04
CA MET A 276 13.15 -10.27 -8.91
C MET A 276 14.13 -11.10 -8.09
N GLU A 277 13.80 -12.35 -7.78
CA GLU A 277 14.65 -13.30 -7.05
C GLU A 277 15.99 -13.54 -7.76
N GLU A 278 15.95 -13.72 -9.09
CA GLU A 278 17.17 -13.91 -9.90
C GLU A 278 18.06 -12.66 -9.94
N LYS A 279 17.45 -11.47 -10.00
CA LYS A 279 18.19 -10.23 -10.26
C LYS A 279 18.63 -9.47 -9.00
N ILE A 280 17.93 -9.63 -7.88
CA ILE A 280 18.29 -8.99 -6.61
C ILE A 280 19.34 -9.84 -5.90
N PRO A 281 20.54 -9.30 -5.57
CA PRO A 281 21.67 -10.09 -5.08
C PRO A 281 21.41 -10.85 -3.77
N ASN A 282 20.63 -10.28 -2.87
CA ASN A 282 20.32 -10.88 -1.56
C ASN A 282 18.81 -11.01 -1.39
N CYS A 283 18.21 -11.99 -2.04
CA CYS A 283 16.78 -12.15 -2.17
C CYS A 283 16.34 -13.59 -1.89
N GLY A 284 15.22 -13.74 -1.16
CA GLY A 284 14.53 -15.01 -0.99
C GLY A 284 13.06 -14.89 -1.38
N LEU A 285 12.46 -15.95 -1.92
CA LEU A 285 11.07 -16.02 -2.33
C LEU A 285 10.28 -17.01 -1.48
N ALA A 286 9.20 -16.55 -0.88
CA ALA A 286 8.18 -17.34 -0.21
C ALA A 286 6.89 -17.33 -1.03
N VAL A 287 6.47 -18.47 -1.54
CA VAL A 287 5.23 -18.62 -2.32
C VAL A 287 4.10 -19.08 -1.41
N ILE A 288 2.93 -18.43 -1.50
CA ILE A 288 1.69 -18.84 -0.83
C ILE A 288 0.78 -19.51 -1.86
N PRO A 289 0.72 -20.85 -1.90
CA PRO A 289 0.00 -21.58 -2.96
C PRO A 289 -1.50 -21.31 -2.94
N GLY A 290 -2.13 -21.18 -4.12
CA GLY A 290 -3.56 -20.98 -4.28
C GLY A 290 -4.05 -19.61 -3.81
N THR A 291 -3.21 -18.58 -3.88
CA THR A 291 -3.57 -17.18 -3.60
C THR A 291 -3.28 -16.27 -4.78
N GLY A 292 -4.07 -15.20 -4.89
CA GLY A 292 -3.93 -14.13 -5.88
C GLY A 292 -3.13 -12.94 -5.38
N HIS A 293 -3.54 -11.74 -5.81
CA HIS A 293 -2.83 -10.47 -5.59
C HIS A 293 -2.87 -9.93 -4.16
N PHE A 294 -3.67 -10.50 -3.28
CA PHE A 294 -3.74 -10.16 -1.86
C PHE A 294 -3.45 -11.40 -1.01
N SER A 295 -2.29 -12.02 -1.27
CA SER A 295 -1.88 -13.28 -0.64
C SER A 295 -1.94 -13.25 0.89
N PHE A 296 -1.65 -12.09 1.49
CA PHE A 296 -1.72 -11.84 2.93
C PHE A 296 -3.14 -11.81 3.50
N LEU A 297 -4.17 -11.49 2.69
CA LEU A 297 -5.58 -11.55 3.08
C LEU A 297 -6.19 -12.93 2.83
N GLU A 298 -5.78 -13.58 1.75
CA GLU A 298 -6.35 -14.86 1.31
C GLU A 298 -5.89 -16.03 2.17
N LYS A 299 -4.64 -16.00 2.66
CA LYS A 299 -4.08 -17.02 3.57
C LYS A 299 -3.31 -16.41 4.74
N PRO A 300 -4.01 -15.73 5.66
CA PRO A 300 -3.37 -14.96 6.73
C PRO A 300 -2.51 -15.79 7.67
N ALA A 301 -2.85 -17.07 7.91
CA ALA A 301 -2.07 -17.93 8.79
C ALA A 301 -0.69 -18.30 8.17
N GLN A 302 -0.65 -18.59 6.86
CA GLN A 302 0.62 -18.85 6.16
C GLN A 302 1.47 -17.59 6.07
N PHE A 303 0.85 -16.46 5.73
CA PHE A 303 1.50 -15.15 5.70
C PHE A 303 2.12 -14.81 7.07
N ARG A 304 1.37 -14.99 8.16
CA ARG A 304 1.87 -14.80 9.54
C ARG A 304 3.12 -15.63 9.80
N GLY A 305 3.10 -16.93 9.49
CA GLY A 305 4.24 -17.81 9.72
C GLY A 305 5.50 -17.37 8.96
N ILE A 306 5.36 -16.88 7.73
CA ILE A 306 6.48 -16.33 6.94
C ILE A 306 7.03 -15.07 7.61
N MET A 307 6.15 -14.13 7.98
CA MET A 307 6.55 -12.85 8.61
C MET A 307 7.23 -13.06 9.96
N GLU A 308 6.68 -13.93 10.82
CA GLU A 308 7.27 -14.27 12.13
C GLU A 308 8.63 -14.98 12.00
N ALA A 309 8.82 -15.78 10.94
CA ALA A 309 10.11 -16.42 10.68
C ALA A 309 11.17 -15.41 10.23
N TYR A 310 10.78 -14.39 9.48
CA TYR A 310 11.70 -13.39 8.91
C TYR A 310 12.02 -12.25 9.89
N LEU A 311 11.04 -11.74 10.63
CA LEU A 311 11.18 -10.59 11.55
C LEU A 311 11.57 -11.00 12.99
N LYS A 312 12.32 -12.07 13.17
CA LYS A 312 12.78 -12.57 14.49
C LYS A 312 13.67 -11.60 15.26
#